data_9ea747da39bb3e7c76e1fc64587561e8
#
_entry.id   9ea747da39bb3e7c76e1fc64587561e8
#
_cell.length_a   1.000
_cell.length_b   1.000
_cell.length_c   1.000
_cell.angle_alpha   90.00
_cell.angle_beta   90.00
_cell.angle_gamma   90.00
#
_symmetry.space_group_name_H-M   'P 1'
#
loop_
_entity.id
_entity.type
_entity.pdbx_description
1 polymer ?
#
loop_
_entity_poly.entity_id
_entity_poly.type
_entity_poly.pdbx_seq_one_letter_code
_entity_poly.pdbx_strand_id
1 'polypeptide(L)'
;MEFCEQNGLLAVYENGVNVSGGYMDPAKRNVKAIKLRGEKSDGLFLPLESLAYTGINISTLKMGDQITVLNGKEICTKYIPKVKTPNPKSAPSKKVVKAKYQTTPTFFEHKDTEQLAYNLDAFKPGDEIEITLKMHGTSQRTGYHKVHCGYKRSLLDKILRRPGTPIYDWGQANGTRRTVLKDFEGGFYGSNEFREPHAKMFEGKLWKGETVYYEVVGFTDTGAPIMASCDNKKLNDKEFIKQYGETTVFSYGCESTPTIVDTKEIENGVAITIKPQSDIYVYRMTMTNEDGFVVEYTPDFMRYRCEQMGVKTVPVFWKVTIP
;
A
#
# COMPACT_ATOMS: atom_id res chain seq x y z
N MET A 1 -17.45 -23.85 -4.57
CA MET A 1 -16.02 -24.10 -4.82
C MET A 1 -15.71 -25.57 -5.04
N GLU A 2 -16.35 -26.08 -6.03
CA GLU A 2 -16.29 -27.46 -6.54
C GLU A 2 -14.84 -27.89 -6.88
N PHE A 3 -14.02 -26.94 -7.39
CA PHE A 3 -12.63 -27.21 -7.76
C PHE A 3 -11.78 -27.88 -6.67
N CYS A 4 -11.86 -27.37 -5.43
CA CYS A 4 -11.09 -27.93 -4.31
C CYS A 4 -11.54 -29.34 -3.94
N GLU A 5 -12.84 -29.62 -4.03
CA GLU A 5 -13.44 -30.91 -3.71
C GLU A 5 -13.11 -31.94 -4.78
N GLN A 6 -13.28 -31.60 -6.06
CA GLN A 6 -12.98 -32.48 -7.20
C GLN A 6 -11.50 -32.88 -7.30
N ASN A 7 -10.61 -32.01 -6.80
CA ASN A 7 -9.17 -32.26 -6.85
C ASN A 7 -8.57 -32.70 -5.49
N GLY A 8 -9.40 -33.04 -4.49
CA GLY A 8 -8.93 -33.56 -3.21
C GLY A 8 -8.02 -32.57 -2.45
N LEU A 9 -8.20 -31.27 -2.61
CA LEU A 9 -7.30 -30.26 -2.04
C LEU A 9 -7.59 -29.94 -0.58
N LEU A 10 -8.74 -30.36 -0.06
CA LEU A 10 -9.20 -30.03 1.28
C LEU A 10 -8.60 -30.98 2.31
N ALA A 11 -8.15 -30.44 3.44
CA ALA A 11 -7.70 -31.22 4.58
C ALA A 11 -8.89 -31.85 5.32
N VAL A 12 -8.71 -33.09 5.77
CA VAL A 12 -9.66 -33.79 6.66
C VAL A 12 -9.06 -33.82 8.06
N TYR A 13 -9.76 -33.24 9.02
CA TYR A 13 -9.28 -33.14 10.40
C TYR A 13 -10.01 -34.10 11.31
N GLU A 14 -9.24 -34.87 12.09
CA GLU A 14 -9.72 -35.61 13.24
C GLU A 14 -8.95 -35.15 14.48
N ASN A 15 -9.67 -34.77 15.54
CA ASN A 15 -9.09 -34.27 16.79
C ASN A 15 -8.10 -33.09 16.58
N GLY A 16 -8.35 -32.25 15.56
CA GLY A 16 -7.50 -31.10 15.24
C GLY A 16 -6.23 -31.40 14.43
N VAL A 17 -6.02 -32.69 14.07
CA VAL A 17 -4.89 -33.15 13.24
C VAL A 17 -5.40 -33.45 11.84
N ASN A 18 -4.67 -33.02 10.81
CA ASN A 18 -4.97 -33.42 9.43
C ASN A 18 -4.58 -34.89 9.23
N VAL A 19 -5.56 -35.75 9.05
CA VAL A 19 -5.37 -37.20 8.90
C VAL A 19 -5.37 -37.68 7.45
N SER A 20 -5.98 -36.88 6.54
CA SER A 20 -6.04 -37.24 5.12
C SER A 20 -6.42 -36.03 4.26
N GLY A 21 -6.39 -36.20 2.94
CA GLY A 21 -6.72 -35.16 1.97
C GLY A 21 -5.57 -34.16 1.73
N GLY A 22 -5.92 -32.98 1.23
CA GLY A 22 -4.96 -31.92 0.90
C GLY A 22 -4.57 -31.05 2.09
N TYR A 23 -3.94 -29.92 1.79
CA TYR A 23 -3.44 -28.96 2.78
C TYR A 23 -4.34 -27.73 2.95
N MET A 24 -5.43 -27.62 2.19
CA MET A 24 -6.33 -26.47 2.26
C MET A 24 -7.32 -26.62 3.41
N ASP A 25 -7.48 -25.54 4.18
CA ASP A 25 -8.51 -25.43 5.21
C ASP A 25 -9.91 -25.51 4.57
N PRO A 26 -10.76 -26.49 4.94
CA PRO A 26 -12.08 -26.68 4.33
C PRO A 26 -13.01 -25.47 4.46
N ALA A 27 -12.85 -24.67 5.53
CA ALA A 27 -13.67 -23.49 5.77
C ALA A 27 -13.20 -22.25 4.98
N LYS A 28 -11.88 -22.10 4.79
CA LYS A 28 -11.29 -20.92 4.16
C LYS A 28 -10.98 -21.10 2.69
N ARG A 29 -10.61 -22.31 2.30
CA ARG A 29 -10.32 -22.73 0.90
C ARG A 29 -9.37 -21.76 0.16
N ASN A 30 -8.38 -21.23 0.85
CA ASN A 30 -7.42 -20.28 0.29
C ASN A 30 -6.01 -20.87 0.25
N VAL A 31 -5.29 -20.59 -0.83
CA VAL A 31 -3.86 -20.90 -0.95
C VAL A 31 -3.09 -19.98 -0.02
N LYS A 32 -2.25 -20.56 0.82
CA LYS A 32 -1.35 -19.83 1.73
C LYS A 32 0.08 -20.29 1.48
N ALA A 33 1.03 -19.39 1.73
CA ALA A 33 2.41 -19.77 1.83
C ALA A 33 2.60 -20.81 2.96
N ILE A 34 3.16 -21.96 2.63
CA ILE A 34 3.49 -23.04 3.58
C ILE A 34 4.96 -23.39 3.45
N LYS A 35 5.52 -23.98 4.50
CA LYS A 35 6.86 -24.59 4.44
C LYS A 35 6.74 -26.10 4.26
N LEU A 36 7.31 -26.63 3.19
CA LEU A 36 7.42 -28.05 2.93
C LEU A 36 8.88 -28.46 3.05
N ARG A 37 9.22 -29.32 4.01
CA ARG A 37 10.60 -29.79 4.28
C ARG A 37 11.60 -28.64 4.45
N GLY A 38 11.17 -27.51 5.05
CA GLY A 38 11.99 -26.33 5.26
C GLY A 38 11.94 -25.29 4.14
N GLU A 39 11.52 -25.67 2.94
CA GLU A 39 11.40 -24.79 1.79
C GLU A 39 10.04 -24.07 1.76
N LYS A 40 10.05 -22.81 1.36
CA LYS A 40 8.84 -21.99 1.26
C LYS A 40 8.12 -22.25 -0.06
N SER A 41 6.85 -22.61 0.02
CA SER A 41 5.96 -22.76 -1.12
C SER A 41 4.91 -21.64 -1.08
N ASP A 42 4.92 -20.76 -2.06
CA ASP A 42 4.02 -19.60 -2.15
C ASP A 42 2.85 -19.84 -3.14
N GLY A 43 2.81 -21.01 -3.78
CA GLY A 43 1.81 -21.36 -4.78
C GLY A 43 1.35 -22.79 -4.70
N LEU A 44 0.35 -23.11 -5.50
CA LEU A 44 -0.14 -24.48 -5.71
C LEU A 44 -0.04 -24.80 -7.20
N PHE A 45 0.74 -25.80 -7.55
CA PHE A 45 0.85 -26.32 -8.90
C PHE A 45 -0.05 -27.56 -9.03
N LEU A 46 -0.88 -27.55 -10.07
CA LEU A 46 -1.76 -28.66 -10.41
C LEU A 46 -1.62 -28.99 -11.88
N PRO A 47 -1.78 -30.27 -12.26
CA PRO A 47 -1.80 -30.65 -13.67
C PRO A 47 -3.05 -30.07 -14.34
N LEU A 48 -2.97 -29.82 -15.66
CA LEU A 48 -4.11 -29.24 -16.40
C LEU A 48 -5.34 -30.15 -16.39
N GLU A 49 -5.16 -31.44 -16.22
CA GLU A 49 -6.21 -32.44 -16.09
C GLU A 49 -7.14 -32.16 -14.88
N SER A 50 -6.64 -31.42 -13.88
CA SER A 50 -7.44 -30.94 -12.75
C SER A 50 -8.63 -30.07 -13.16
N LEU A 51 -8.61 -29.52 -14.38
CA LEU A 51 -9.67 -28.71 -14.98
C LEU A 51 -10.69 -29.55 -15.79
N ALA A 52 -10.43 -30.84 -16.01
CA ALA A 52 -11.27 -31.68 -16.86
C ALA A 52 -12.73 -31.73 -16.43
N TYR A 53 -12.99 -31.67 -15.12
CA TYR A 53 -14.35 -31.67 -14.56
C TYR A 53 -15.20 -30.47 -15.01
N THR A 54 -14.58 -29.42 -15.53
CA THR A 54 -15.27 -28.23 -16.07
C THR A 54 -15.87 -28.47 -17.46
N GLY A 55 -15.46 -29.57 -18.11
CA GLY A 55 -15.87 -29.87 -19.49
C GLY A 55 -15.17 -29.00 -20.56
N ILE A 56 -14.11 -28.29 -20.20
CA ILE A 56 -13.32 -27.53 -21.17
C ILE A 56 -12.38 -28.45 -21.96
N ASN A 57 -12.15 -28.09 -23.20
CA ASN A 57 -11.07 -28.72 -23.97
C ASN A 57 -9.74 -28.13 -23.53
N ILE A 58 -8.98 -28.87 -22.73
CA ILE A 58 -7.72 -28.46 -22.13
C ILE A 58 -6.69 -28.02 -23.19
N SER A 59 -6.75 -28.61 -24.39
CA SER A 59 -5.81 -28.27 -25.49
C SER A 59 -6.02 -26.85 -26.05
N THR A 60 -7.09 -26.16 -25.68
CA THR A 60 -7.34 -24.76 -26.07
C THR A 60 -6.66 -23.75 -25.17
N LEU A 61 -6.21 -24.18 -23.98
CA LEU A 61 -5.52 -23.33 -23.02
C LEU A 61 -4.09 -23.08 -23.45
N LYS A 62 -3.62 -21.84 -23.26
CA LYS A 62 -2.27 -21.40 -23.62
C LYS A 62 -1.49 -21.00 -22.37
N MET A 63 -0.17 -21.07 -22.48
CA MET A 63 0.71 -20.54 -21.45
C MET A 63 0.45 -19.05 -21.25
N GLY A 64 0.22 -18.62 -20.00
CA GLY A 64 -0.09 -17.24 -19.65
C GLY A 64 -1.59 -16.94 -19.48
N ASP A 65 -2.48 -17.87 -19.85
CA ASP A 65 -3.92 -17.68 -19.65
C ASP A 65 -4.25 -17.50 -18.16
N GLN A 66 -4.99 -16.45 -17.84
CA GLN A 66 -5.48 -16.19 -16.49
C GLN A 66 -6.89 -16.78 -16.32
N ILE A 67 -6.98 -17.83 -15.52
CA ILE A 67 -8.21 -18.60 -15.36
C ILE A 67 -8.83 -18.30 -14.01
N THR A 68 -10.01 -17.67 -14.01
CA THR A 68 -10.81 -17.47 -12.81
C THR A 68 -12.08 -18.33 -12.82
N VAL A 69 -12.74 -18.41 -13.98
CA VAL A 69 -13.97 -19.17 -14.22
C VAL A 69 -13.86 -19.90 -15.55
N LEU A 70 -14.27 -21.18 -15.59
CA LEU A 70 -14.34 -22.00 -16.79
C LEU A 70 -15.73 -22.66 -16.88
N ASN A 71 -16.42 -22.50 -18.01
CA ASN A 71 -17.77 -23.05 -18.24
C ASN A 71 -18.72 -22.79 -17.06
N GLY A 72 -18.70 -21.58 -16.49
CA GLY A 72 -19.53 -21.19 -15.36
C GLY A 72 -19.07 -21.72 -14.00
N LYS A 73 -17.98 -22.51 -13.95
CA LYS A 73 -17.41 -23.04 -12.70
C LYS A 73 -16.26 -22.14 -12.23
N GLU A 74 -16.29 -21.70 -10.99
CA GLU A 74 -15.24 -20.91 -10.36
C GLU A 74 -14.02 -21.80 -10.04
N ILE A 75 -12.85 -21.43 -10.56
CA ILE A 75 -11.60 -22.13 -10.33
C ILE A 75 -10.82 -21.45 -9.20
N CYS A 76 -10.56 -20.16 -9.35
CA CYS A 76 -9.90 -19.37 -8.31
C CYS A 76 -10.28 -17.88 -8.44
N THR A 77 -10.17 -17.18 -7.32
CA THR A 77 -10.36 -15.74 -7.26
C THR A 77 -9.23 -15.10 -6.45
N LYS A 78 -8.92 -13.84 -6.74
CA LYS A 78 -7.95 -13.09 -5.97
C LYS A 78 -8.41 -12.99 -4.50
N TYR A 79 -7.57 -13.46 -3.57
CA TYR A 79 -7.87 -13.34 -2.15
C TYR A 79 -7.87 -11.88 -1.71
N ILE A 80 -9.01 -11.40 -1.23
CA ILE A 80 -9.15 -10.08 -0.63
C ILE A 80 -9.20 -10.28 0.88
N PRO A 81 -8.18 -9.81 1.65
CA PRO A 81 -8.21 -9.93 3.09
C PRO A 81 -9.45 -9.25 3.67
N LYS A 82 -10.24 -9.98 4.46
CA LYS A 82 -11.32 -9.36 5.23
C LYS A 82 -10.67 -8.46 6.29
N VAL A 83 -10.97 -7.18 6.23
CA VAL A 83 -10.59 -6.25 7.31
C VAL A 83 -11.24 -6.76 8.59
N LYS A 84 -10.45 -7.04 9.61
CA LYS A 84 -10.98 -7.42 10.93
C LYS A 84 -11.77 -6.23 11.46
N THR A 85 -13.08 -6.33 11.47
CA THR A 85 -13.91 -5.39 12.22
C THR A 85 -13.53 -5.50 13.69
N PRO A 86 -13.34 -4.35 14.39
CA PRO A 86 -13.11 -4.38 15.83
C PRO A 86 -14.19 -5.18 16.56
N ASN A 87 -13.77 -5.96 17.54
CA ASN A 87 -14.64 -6.86 18.29
C ASN A 87 -15.86 -6.07 18.86
N PRO A 88 -17.11 -6.43 18.54
CA PRO A 88 -18.30 -5.67 18.95
C PRO A 88 -18.50 -5.57 20.47
N LYS A 89 -17.70 -6.29 21.29
CA LYS A 89 -17.77 -6.23 22.74
C LYS A 89 -17.14 -4.98 23.38
N SER A 90 -16.46 -4.12 22.60
CA SER A 90 -15.88 -2.86 23.09
C SER A 90 -16.56 -1.59 22.57
N ALA A 91 -17.67 -1.71 21.85
CA ALA A 91 -18.37 -0.54 21.36
C ALA A 91 -19.33 0.00 22.42
N PRO A 92 -19.30 1.31 22.73
CA PRO A 92 -20.30 1.92 23.60
C PRO A 92 -21.70 1.76 23.01
N SER A 93 -22.68 1.41 23.84
CA SER A 93 -24.04 0.99 23.47
C SER A 93 -24.96 2.06 22.88
N LYS A 94 -24.43 3.11 22.26
CA LYS A 94 -25.21 4.07 21.49
C LYS A 94 -25.02 3.75 20.00
N LYS A 95 -26.07 3.24 19.35
CA LYS A 95 -26.16 3.14 17.89
C LYS A 95 -26.05 4.53 17.27
N VAL A 96 -24.82 4.99 17.07
CA VAL A 96 -24.57 6.13 16.19
C VAL A 96 -24.74 5.57 14.78
N VAL A 97 -25.82 5.97 14.11
CA VAL A 97 -25.97 5.71 12.68
C VAL A 97 -24.83 6.45 11.98
N LYS A 98 -23.76 5.73 11.67
CA LYS A 98 -22.65 6.30 10.89
C LYS A 98 -23.19 6.62 9.50
N ALA A 99 -23.22 7.89 9.17
CA ALA A 99 -23.60 8.33 7.84
C ALA A 99 -22.66 7.65 6.81
N LYS A 100 -23.24 7.02 5.78
CA LYS A 100 -22.51 6.42 4.67
C LYS A 100 -22.07 7.51 3.67
N TYR A 101 -21.07 8.30 4.03
CA TYR A 101 -20.48 9.26 3.10
C TYR A 101 -18.97 9.04 3.04
N GLN A 102 -18.37 9.37 1.92
CA GLN A 102 -16.92 9.38 1.78
C GLN A 102 -16.38 10.70 2.33
N THR A 103 -15.34 10.60 3.16
CA THR A 103 -14.70 11.77 3.77
C THR A 103 -14.03 12.67 2.72
N THR A 104 -13.51 12.06 1.65
CA THR A 104 -12.79 12.69 0.55
C THR A 104 -13.11 11.93 -0.74
N PRO A 105 -14.21 12.26 -1.43
CA PRO A 105 -14.74 11.41 -2.51
C PRO A 105 -13.83 11.29 -3.74
N THR A 106 -12.97 12.28 -4.00
CA THR A 106 -12.08 12.33 -5.18
C THR A 106 -10.60 12.10 -4.83
N PHE A 107 -10.27 11.79 -3.58
CA PHE A 107 -8.91 11.52 -3.11
C PHE A 107 -8.62 10.01 -3.13
N PHE A 108 -8.25 9.50 -4.29
CA PHE A 108 -8.09 8.07 -4.50
C PHE A 108 -6.80 7.50 -3.93
N GLU A 109 -6.83 6.22 -3.57
CA GLU A 109 -5.66 5.47 -3.15
C GLU A 109 -4.70 5.20 -4.32
N HIS A 110 -3.45 4.89 -3.99
CA HIS A 110 -2.48 4.45 -4.99
C HIS A 110 -2.87 3.06 -5.51
N LYS A 111 -2.94 2.94 -6.84
CA LYS A 111 -3.10 1.64 -7.50
C LYS A 111 -1.75 0.93 -7.55
N ASP A 112 -1.77 -0.36 -7.25
CA ASP A 112 -0.59 -1.21 -7.38
C ASP A 112 -0.16 -1.30 -8.84
N THR A 113 1.14 -1.19 -9.07
CA THR A 113 1.76 -1.48 -10.35
C THR A 113 1.98 -2.98 -10.48
N GLU A 114 1.94 -3.49 -11.70
CA GLU A 114 2.20 -4.88 -11.99
C GLU A 114 3.70 -5.15 -12.10
N GLN A 115 4.10 -6.40 -11.91
CA GLN A 115 5.49 -6.80 -12.09
C GLN A 115 5.80 -7.00 -13.56
N LEU A 116 6.86 -6.37 -14.05
CA LEU A 116 7.30 -6.48 -15.44
C LEU A 116 7.55 -7.93 -15.86
N ALA A 117 8.06 -8.77 -14.96
CA ALA A 117 8.31 -10.19 -15.24
C ALA A 117 7.07 -10.97 -15.71
N TYR A 118 5.87 -10.50 -15.35
CA TYR A 118 4.60 -11.10 -15.77
C TYR A 118 3.88 -10.33 -16.87
N ASN A 119 4.48 -9.22 -17.36
CA ASN A 119 3.86 -8.31 -18.31
C ASN A 119 4.89 -7.86 -19.37
N LEU A 120 5.67 -8.78 -19.89
CA LEU A 120 6.72 -8.47 -20.88
C LEU A 120 6.13 -7.90 -22.17
N ASP A 121 4.89 -8.24 -22.49
CA ASP A 121 4.17 -7.75 -23.68
C ASP A 121 3.51 -6.38 -23.49
N ALA A 122 3.67 -5.76 -22.30
CA ALA A 122 3.06 -4.46 -22.02
C ALA A 122 3.64 -3.32 -22.85
N PHE A 123 4.89 -3.47 -23.30
CA PHE A 123 5.61 -2.47 -24.09
C PHE A 123 5.74 -2.89 -25.55
N LYS A 124 5.62 -1.92 -26.45
CA LYS A 124 5.70 -2.11 -27.89
C LYS A 124 6.88 -1.34 -28.48
N PRO A 125 7.39 -1.76 -29.64
CA PRO A 125 8.37 -0.95 -30.38
C PRO A 125 7.89 0.49 -30.55
N GLY A 126 8.76 1.45 -30.24
CA GLY A 126 8.47 2.88 -30.26
C GLY A 126 7.97 3.46 -28.94
N ASP A 127 7.62 2.66 -27.93
CA ASP A 127 7.25 3.17 -26.62
C ASP A 127 8.47 3.79 -25.91
N GLU A 128 8.27 4.98 -25.35
CA GLU A 128 9.24 5.60 -24.46
C GLU A 128 8.98 5.13 -23.03
N ILE A 129 9.98 4.51 -22.43
CA ILE A 129 9.92 4.03 -21.05
C ILE A 129 10.96 4.72 -20.16
N GLU A 130 10.63 4.82 -18.89
CA GLU A 130 11.52 5.34 -17.87
C GLU A 130 11.67 4.30 -16.75
N ILE A 131 12.94 3.99 -16.40
CA ILE A 131 13.26 3.07 -15.32
C ILE A 131 13.72 3.88 -14.15
N THR A 132 12.99 3.77 -13.03
CA THR A 132 13.23 4.54 -11.81
C THR A 132 13.55 3.64 -10.63
N LEU A 133 14.24 4.19 -9.62
CA LEU A 133 14.46 3.50 -8.37
C LEU A 133 13.15 3.39 -7.58
N LYS A 134 12.76 2.17 -7.25
CA LYS A 134 11.71 1.95 -6.26
C LYS A 134 12.27 2.18 -4.86
N MET A 135 11.90 3.29 -4.23
CA MET A 135 12.32 3.59 -2.87
C MET A 135 11.75 2.59 -1.87
N HIS A 136 12.50 2.29 -0.84
CA HIS A 136 12.13 1.36 0.22
C HIS A 136 11.79 2.15 1.49
N GLY A 137 10.53 2.46 1.65
CA GLY A 137 10.02 3.30 2.73
C GLY A 137 8.56 3.01 3.01
N THR A 138 7.80 4.04 3.31
CA THR A 138 6.37 3.94 3.56
C THR A 138 5.61 4.95 2.72
N SER A 139 4.60 4.45 1.99
CA SER A 139 3.82 5.28 1.08
C SER A 139 2.96 6.29 1.82
N GLN A 140 2.94 7.51 1.30
CA GLN A 140 2.05 8.58 1.70
C GLN A 140 1.52 9.28 0.45
N ARG A 141 0.34 9.87 0.56
CA ARG A 141 -0.24 10.74 -0.45
C ARG A 141 -0.82 11.99 0.18
N THR A 142 -0.71 13.09 -0.53
CA THR A 142 -1.29 14.38 -0.16
C THR A 142 -1.96 14.97 -1.39
N GLY A 143 -3.17 15.51 -1.23
CA GLY A 143 -3.90 16.11 -2.33
C GLY A 143 -4.76 17.29 -1.87
N TYR A 144 -5.23 18.09 -2.82
CA TYR A 144 -6.14 19.21 -2.58
C TYR A 144 -7.51 18.88 -3.19
N HIS A 145 -8.40 18.40 -2.37
CA HIS A 145 -9.68 17.80 -2.76
C HIS A 145 -10.85 18.34 -1.96
N LYS A 146 -12.06 17.95 -2.35
CA LYS A 146 -13.26 18.20 -1.54
C LYS A 146 -13.23 17.32 -0.29
N VAL A 147 -13.11 17.94 0.88
CA VAL A 147 -13.10 17.31 2.20
C VAL A 147 -14.42 17.58 2.89
N HIS A 148 -14.95 16.58 3.59
CA HIS A 148 -16.16 16.74 4.37
C HIS A 148 -15.92 17.71 5.53
N CYS A 149 -16.69 18.79 5.59
CA CYS A 149 -16.57 19.83 6.61
C CYS A 149 -17.80 19.94 7.54
N GLY A 150 -18.88 19.20 7.27
CA GLY A 150 -20.06 19.23 8.14
C GLY A 150 -21.33 18.73 7.47
N TYR A 151 -22.47 19.00 8.13
CA TYR A 151 -23.80 18.63 7.63
C TYR A 151 -24.73 19.83 7.62
N LYS A 152 -25.43 20.01 6.50
CA LYS A 152 -26.61 20.88 6.42
C LYS A 152 -27.82 20.11 6.89
N ARG A 153 -28.45 20.52 8.00
CA ARG A 153 -29.66 19.92 8.54
C ARG A 153 -30.83 20.85 8.36
N SER A 154 -31.88 20.36 7.70
CA SER A 154 -33.18 21.04 7.67
C SER A 154 -33.88 20.93 9.03
N LEU A 155 -34.96 21.71 9.26
CA LEU A 155 -35.80 21.55 10.44
C LEU A 155 -36.41 20.13 10.53
N LEU A 156 -36.81 19.54 9.40
CA LEU A 156 -37.31 18.19 9.32
C LEU A 156 -36.23 17.15 9.69
N ASP A 157 -34.98 17.36 9.26
CA ASP A 157 -33.87 16.47 9.65
C ASP A 157 -33.58 16.50 11.14
N LYS A 158 -33.76 17.66 11.77
CA LYS A 158 -33.62 17.82 13.23
C LYS A 158 -34.72 17.07 13.97
N ILE A 159 -35.98 17.23 13.53
CA ILE A 159 -37.15 16.56 14.12
C ILE A 159 -37.06 15.05 13.94
N LEU A 160 -36.75 14.58 12.73
CA LEU A 160 -36.67 13.16 12.37
C LEU A 160 -35.33 12.51 12.75
N ARG A 161 -34.41 13.24 13.40
CA ARG A 161 -33.06 12.79 13.80
C ARG A 161 -32.26 12.19 12.64
N ARG A 162 -32.41 12.74 11.42
CA ARG A 162 -31.66 12.33 10.24
C ARG A 162 -30.27 12.99 10.22
N PRO A 163 -29.27 12.35 9.60
CA PRO A 163 -27.90 12.88 9.58
C PRO A 163 -27.75 14.23 8.84
N GLY A 164 -28.67 14.57 7.93
CA GLY A 164 -28.55 15.75 7.07
C GLY A 164 -27.71 15.47 5.82
N THR A 165 -27.60 16.50 4.97
CA THR A 165 -26.79 16.44 3.74
C THR A 165 -25.34 16.80 4.05
N PRO A 166 -24.33 15.99 3.68
CA PRO A 166 -22.92 16.32 3.91
C PRO A 166 -22.50 17.55 3.10
N ILE A 167 -21.70 18.39 3.71
CA ILE A 167 -21.10 19.57 3.07
C ILE A 167 -19.63 19.28 2.83
N TYR A 168 -19.14 19.64 1.65
CA TYR A 168 -17.75 19.50 1.25
C TYR A 168 -17.19 20.86 0.88
N ASP A 169 -15.94 21.10 1.23
CA ASP A 169 -15.18 22.26 0.79
C ASP A 169 -13.77 21.81 0.37
N TRP A 170 -13.09 22.66 -0.38
CA TRP A 170 -11.74 22.39 -0.83
C TRP A 170 -10.76 22.48 0.34
N GLY A 171 -9.98 21.40 0.52
CA GLY A 171 -9.02 21.30 1.59
C GLY A 171 -7.93 20.29 1.29
N GLN A 172 -6.85 20.35 2.06
CA GLN A 172 -5.78 19.36 1.97
C GLN A 172 -6.24 18.06 2.59
N ALA A 173 -6.09 16.98 1.84
CA ALA A 173 -6.33 15.61 2.29
C ALA A 173 -5.01 14.86 2.36
N ASN A 174 -4.80 14.09 3.42
CA ASN A 174 -3.61 13.28 3.63
C ASN A 174 -3.99 11.82 3.78
N GLY A 175 -3.12 10.92 3.36
CA GLY A 175 -3.38 9.50 3.45
C GLY A 175 -2.13 8.64 3.36
N THR A 176 -2.21 7.45 3.89
CA THR A 176 -1.27 6.36 3.58
C THR A 176 -1.67 5.73 2.24
N ARG A 177 -1.07 4.60 1.88
CA ARG A 177 -1.42 3.90 0.63
C ARG A 177 -2.92 3.66 0.46
N ARG A 178 -3.65 3.29 1.54
CA ARG A 178 -5.07 2.91 1.49
C ARG A 178 -5.97 3.68 2.44
N THR A 179 -5.42 4.34 3.44
CA THR A 179 -6.19 4.98 4.50
C THR A 179 -6.08 6.50 4.41
N VAL A 180 -7.20 7.20 4.45
CA VAL A 180 -7.23 8.65 4.63
C VAL A 180 -6.92 8.96 6.09
N LEU A 181 -5.94 9.81 6.33
CA LEU A 181 -5.56 10.27 7.66
C LEU A 181 -6.41 11.47 8.02
N LYS A 182 -7.03 11.43 9.19
CA LYS A 182 -7.74 12.57 9.78
C LYS A 182 -6.78 13.49 10.53
N ASP A 183 -5.81 12.86 11.16
CA ASP A 183 -4.71 13.44 11.92
C ASP A 183 -3.48 12.55 11.75
N PHE A 184 -2.39 12.92 12.38
CA PHE A 184 -1.14 12.15 12.35
C PHE A 184 -0.91 11.35 13.66
N GLU A 185 -1.92 11.23 14.49
CA GLU A 185 -1.84 10.43 15.71
C GLU A 185 -1.97 8.93 15.43
N GLY A 186 -1.27 8.12 16.20
CA GLY A 186 -1.32 6.66 16.13
C GLY A 186 -0.82 6.07 14.82
N GLY A 187 -1.25 4.84 14.49
CA GLY A 187 -0.89 4.13 13.27
C GLY A 187 0.03 2.94 13.49
N PHE A 188 0.51 2.33 12.40
CA PHE A 188 1.32 1.11 12.41
C PHE A 188 2.66 1.29 13.15
N TYR A 189 3.24 2.48 13.10
CA TYR A 189 4.52 2.80 13.72
C TYR A 189 4.39 3.33 15.16
N GLY A 190 3.19 3.27 15.75
CA GLY A 190 2.87 3.88 17.04
C GLY A 190 2.51 5.36 16.94
N SER A 191 3.14 6.10 16.04
CA SER A 191 2.83 7.47 15.64
C SER A 191 2.93 7.63 14.13
N ASN A 192 2.22 8.58 13.57
CA ASN A 192 2.33 9.06 12.20
C ASN A 192 2.92 10.48 12.14
N GLU A 193 3.41 11.02 13.26
CA GLU A 193 3.90 12.40 13.36
C GLU A 193 5.05 12.69 12.38
N PHE A 194 5.93 11.71 12.13
CA PHE A 194 7.00 11.85 11.13
C PHE A 194 6.48 12.13 9.70
N ARG A 195 5.19 11.90 9.43
CA ARG A 195 4.54 12.15 8.14
C ARG A 195 4.03 13.59 8.00
N GLU A 196 3.74 14.25 9.12
CA GLU A 196 3.11 15.57 9.14
C GLU A 196 3.97 16.66 8.48
N PRO A 197 5.29 16.77 8.76
CA PRO A 197 6.14 17.76 8.11
C PRO A 197 6.12 17.62 6.58
N HIS A 198 6.10 16.39 6.08
CA HIS A 198 6.06 16.11 4.65
C HIS A 198 4.72 16.50 4.01
N ALA A 199 3.61 16.27 4.70
CA ALA A 199 2.30 16.74 4.24
C ALA A 199 2.23 18.26 4.18
N LYS A 200 2.82 18.96 5.15
CA LYS A 200 2.89 20.43 5.20
C LYS A 200 3.71 21.03 4.05
N MET A 201 4.66 20.30 3.47
CA MET A 201 5.43 20.77 2.31
C MET A 201 4.55 21.12 1.11
N PHE A 202 3.36 20.53 1.01
CA PHE A 202 2.41 20.72 -0.09
C PHE A 202 1.34 21.79 0.21
N GLU A 203 1.32 22.33 1.42
CA GLU A 203 0.30 23.31 1.83
C GLU A 203 0.34 24.56 0.95
N GLY A 204 -0.81 24.92 0.38
CA GLY A 204 -0.95 26.06 -0.53
C GLY A 204 -0.30 25.90 -1.91
N LYS A 205 0.32 24.75 -2.22
CA LYS A 205 1.04 24.54 -3.48
C LYS A 205 0.28 23.66 -4.48
N LEU A 206 -0.67 22.87 -4.01
CA LEU A 206 -1.42 21.94 -4.84
C LEU A 206 -2.59 22.64 -5.55
N TRP A 207 -2.82 22.23 -6.79
CA TRP A 207 -4.01 22.65 -7.53
C TRP A 207 -5.23 21.84 -7.10
N LYS A 208 -6.42 22.36 -7.36
CA LYS A 208 -7.69 21.66 -7.09
C LYS A 208 -7.75 20.34 -7.86
N GLY A 209 -7.91 19.23 -7.16
CA GLY A 209 -7.92 17.89 -7.71
C GLY A 209 -6.54 17.21 -7.85
N GLU A 210 -5.46 17.94 -7.54
CA GLU A 210 -4.11 17.40 -7.62
C GLU A 210 -3.80 16.47 -6.43
N THR A 211 -3.22 15.30 -6.71
CA THR A 211 -2.72 14.35 -5.71
C THR A 211 -1.28 13.99 -6.00
N VAL A 212 -0.43 14.07 -4.99
CA VAL A 212 0.96 13.66 -5.00
C VAL A 212 1.09 12.36 -4.21
N TYR A 213 1.71 11.35 -4.82
CA TYR A 213 2.04 10.07 -4.20
C TYR A 213 3.54 9.98 -4.02
N TYR A 214 3.98 9.73 -2.82
CA TYR A 214 5.40 9.73 -2.48
C TYR A 214 5.75 8.66 -1.43
N GLU A 215 7.00 8.28 -1.42
CA GLU A 215 7.57 7.38 -0.42
C GLU A 215 8.26 8.21 0.65
N VAL A 216 7.95 7.97 1.91
CA VAL A 216 8.66 8.54 3.06
C VAL A 216 9.74 7.53 3.46
N VAL A 217 10.98 7.99 3.52
CA VAL A 217 12.17 7.16 3.78
C VAL A 217 12.94 7.69 4.98
N GLY A 218 13.88 6.90 5.48
CA GLY A 218 14.73 7.27 6.62
C GLY A 218 14.19 6.77 7.94
N PHE A 219 13.98 7.66 8.89
CA PHE A 219 13.66 7.32 10.29
C PHE A 219 12.38 7.99 10.76
N THR A 220 11.68 7.33 11.68
CA THR A 220 10.52 7.90 12.39
C THR A 220 10.97 8.96 13.39
N ASP A 221 10.03 9.68 13.96
CA ASP A 221 10.22 10.64 15.06
C ASP A 221 10.94 10.05 16.28
N THR A 222 10.82 8.74 16.50
CA THR A 222 11.50 8.01 17.58
C THR A 222 12.91 7.53 17.22
N GLY A 223 13.39 7.76 15.99
CA GLY A 223 14.67 7.28 15.50
C GLY A 223 14.69 5.84 15.01
N ALA A 224 13.54 5.16 14.98
CA ALA A 224 13.44 3.83 14.38
C ALA A 224 13.45 3.93 12.85
N PRO A 225 14.12 3.02 12.13
CA PRO A 225 14.06 3.01 10.68
C PRO A 225 12.62 2.76 10.19
N ILE A 226 12.17 3.54 9.21
CA ILE A 226 10.82 3.42 8.63
C ILE A 226 10.64 2.05 8.00
N MET A 227 11.66 1.52 7.34
CA MET A 227 11.67 0.14 6.84
C MET A 227 12.68 -0.70 7.62
N ALA A 228 12.27 -1.93 7.91
CA ALA A 228 13.14 -2.89 8.54
C ALA A 228 14.42 -3.10 7.74
N SER A 229 15.55 -3.32 8.44
CA SER A 229 16.81 -3.69 7.80
C SER A 229 16.67 -4.97 6.98
N CYS A 230 17.38 -5.02 5.86
CA CYS A 230 17.53 -6.25 5.08
C CYS A 230 18.65 -7.12 5.65
N ASP A 231 18.41 -8.42 5.66
CA ASP A 231 19.42 -9.43 5.97
C ASP A 231 20.23 -9.75 4.71
N ASN A 232 21.47 -9.29 4.66
CA ASN A 232 22.37 -9.46 3.51
C ASN A 232 22.79 -10.92 3.31
N LYS A 233 22.68 -11.78 4.34
CA LYS A 233 22.95 -13.22 4.21
C LYS A 233 22.06 -13.88 3.18
N LYS A 234 20.87 -13.33 2.93
CA LYS A 234 19.95 -13.84 1.89
C LYS A 234 20.46 -13.67 0.46
N LEU A 235 21.42 -12.76 0.25
CA LEU A 235 22.04 -12.58 -1.06
C LEU A 235 23.04 -13.70 -1.40
N ASN A 236 23.48 -14.47 -0.39
CA ASN A 236 24.48 -15.52 -0.52
C ASN A 236 25.81 -15.03 -1.17
N ASP A 237 26.14 -13.75 -0.96
CA ASP A 237 27.34 -13.08 -1.47
C ASP A 237 28.25 -12.70 -0.30
N LYS A 238 29.35 -13.47 -0.15
CA LYS A 238 30.29 -13.28 0.96
C LYS A 238 31.10 -11.99 0.85
N GLU A 239 31.42 -11.54 -0.35
CA GLU A 239 32.18 -10.29 -0.55
C GLU A 239 31.29 -9.09 -0.25
N PHE A 240 30.02 -9.13 -0.66
CA PHE A 240 29.05 -8.10 -0.30
C PHE A 240 28.88 -8.00 1.23
N ILE A 241 28.74 -9.14 1.92
CA ILE A 241 28.59 -9.18 3.38
C ILE A 241 29.85 -8.63 4.07
N LYS A 242 31.04 -8.97 3.56
CA LYS A 242 32.32 -8.47 4.09
C LYS A 242 32.44 -6.96 3.93
N GLN A 243 31.98 -6.41 2.81
CA GLN A 243 32.08 -4.99 2.50
C GLN A 243 31.01 -4.15 3.20
N TYR A 244 29.77 -4.63 3.27
CA TYR A 244 28.60 -3.85 3.71
C TYR A 244 27.98 -4.34 5.02
N GLY A 245 28.50 -5.43 5.61
CA GLY A 245 27.99 -6.03 6.83
C GLY A 245 26.82 -6.99 6.61
N GLU A 246 26.35 -7.58 7.69
CA GLU A 246 25.26 -8.59 7.66
C GLU A 246 23.87 -8.00 7.44
N THR A 247 23.71 -6.70 7.69
CA THR A 247 22.42 -6.00 7.56
C THR A 247 22.59 -4.66 6.88
N THR A 248 21.60 -4.27 6.08
CA THR A 248 21.54 -2.95 5.44
C THR A 248 20.29 -2.21 5.90
N VAL A 249 20.48 -0.96 6.36
CA VAL A 249 19.40 -0.02 6.67
C VAL A 249 19.24 0.95 5.50
N PHE A 250 18.01 1.14 5.02
CA PHE A 250 17.72 2.06 3.93
C PHE A 250 17.48 3.47 4.46
N SER A 251 18.56 4.23 4.62
CA SER A 251 18.51 5.59 5.15
C SER A 251 18.39 6.68 4.07
N TYR A 252 18.84 6.40 2.84
CA TYR A 252 18.84 7.35 1.71
C TYR A 252 19.48 8.71 2.05
N GLY A 253 20.51 8.70 2.90
CA GLY A 253 21.18 9.89 3.38
C GLY A 253 20.53 10.59 4.57
N CYS A 254 19.40 10.07 5.05
CA CYS A 254 18.82 10.53 6.31
C CYS A 254 19.67 10.03 7.50
N GLU A 255 19.78 10.86 8.51
CA GLU A 255 20.53 10.54 9.70
C GLU A 255 19.59 10.32 10.89
N SER A 256 19.96 9.36 11.76
CA SER A 256 19.31 9.13 13.05
C SER A 256 20.33 9.25 14.18
N THR A 257 21.13 10.30 14.10
CA THR A 257 22.16 10.58 15.11
C THR A 257 21.63 11.43 16.25
N PRO A 258 22.09 11.22 17.48
CA PRO A 258 21.80 12.14 18.59
C PRO A 258 22.36 13.53 18.24
N THR A 259 21.48 14.53 18.20
CA THR A 259 21.87 15.91 18.01
C THR A 259 21.76 16.63 19.34
N ILE A 260 22.78 17.35 19.74
CA ILE A 260 22.71 18.27 20.89
C ILE A 260 21.84 19.44 20.45
N VAL A 261 20.60 19.51 20.95
CA VAL A 261 19.62 20.51 20.51
C VAL A 261 19.59 21.71 21.46
N ASP A 262 19.95 21.53 22.71
CA ASP A 262 19.96 22.59 23.72
C ASP A 262 20.98 22.24 24.82
N THR A 263 21.96 23.11 25.05
CA THR A 263 22.82 23.05 26.21
C THR A 263 22.16 23.83 27.36
N LYS A 264 21.04 23.34 27.85
CA LYS A 264 20.71 23.68 29.24
C LYS A 264 21.65 22.89 30.11
N GLU A 265 22.56 23.59 30.77
CA GLU A 265 23.27 23.04 31.90
C GLU A 265 22.25 22.55 32.92
N ILE A 266 21.94 21.29 32.84
CA ILE A 266 21.37 20.57 33.96
C ILE A 266 22.56 20.25 34.84
N GLU A 267 22.47 20.51 36.12
CA GLU A 267 23.56 20.36 37.13
C GLU A 267 24.33 19.03 37.05
N ASN A 268 23.92 18.05 36.23
CA ASN A 268 24.54 16.74 36.07
C ASN A 268 24.44 16.14 34.65
N GLY A 269 24.31 16.89 33.56
CA GLY A 269 24.36 16.29 32.25
C GLY A 269 23.88 17.15 31.07
N VAL A 270 24.32 16.79 29.87
CA VAL A 270 23.90 17.39 28.61
C VAL A 270 22.60 16.66 28.14
N ALA A 271 21.52 17.39 27.95
CA ALA A 271 20.33 16.81 27.35
C ALA A 271 20.58 16.55 25.85
N ILE A 272 20.62 15.29 25.46
CA ILE A 272 20.74 14.86 24.07
C ILE A 272 19.33 14.60 23.56
N THR A 273 18.91 15.37 22.54
CA THR A 273 17.68 15.09 21.82
C THR A 273 18.02 14.45 20.50
N ILE A 274 17.45 13.29 20.23
CA ILE A 274 17.54 12.66 18.91
C ILE A 274 16.59 13.42 17.99
N LYS A 275 17.10 13.99 16.89
CA LYS A 275 16.31 14.50 15.78
C LYS A 275 16.47 13.57 14.59
N PRO A 276 15.73 12.50 14.54
CA PRO A 276 15.79 11.59 13.41
C PRO A 276 15.26 12.31 12.16
N GLN A 277 15.88 12.02 11.03
CA GLN A 277 15.52 12.61 9.75
C GLN A 277 14.70 11.64 8.92
N SER A 278 13.74 12.18 8.23
CA SER A 278 13.03 11.51 7.14
C SER A 278 12.96 12.41 5.92
N ASP A 279 12.83 11.83 4.74
CA ASP A 279 12.76 12.55 3.48
C ASP A 279 11.66 11.92 2.60
N ILE A 280 11.33 12.59 1.49
CA ILE A 280 10.31 12.11 0.57
C ILE A 280 10.82 12.04 -0.86
N TYR A 281 10.27 11.08 -1.61
CA TYR A 281 10.49 10.94 -3.03
C TYR A 281 9.17 10.70 -3.74
N VAL A 282 8.79 11.65 -4.59
CA VAL A 282 7.56 11.57 -5.38
C VAL A 282 7.76 10.58 -6.53
N TYR A 283 6.82 9.65 -6.66
CA TYR A 283 6.85 8.63 -7.72
C TYR A 283 5.63 8.69 -8.65
N ARG A 284 4.60 9.46 -8.27
CA ARG A 284 3.37 9.59 -9.07
C ARG A 284 2.65 10.88 -8.72
N MET A 285 2.04 11.51 -9.71
CA MET A 285 1.07 12.60 -9.52
C MET A 285 -0.13 12.40 -10.42
N THR A 286 -1.30 12.81 -9.95
CA THR A 286 -2.55 12.73 -10.70
C THR A 286 -3.36 13.99 -10.55
N MET A 287 -4.18 14.27 -11.55
CA MET A 287 -5.26 15.25 -11.50
C MET A 287 -6.60 14.53 -11.52
N THR A 288 -7.49 14.85 -10.62
CA THR A 288 -8.84 14.28 -10.53
C THR A 288 -9.85 15.40 -10.66
N ASN A 289 -10.78 15.31 -11.59
CA ASN A 289 -11.88 16.26 -11.71
C ASN A 289 -12.98 16.00 -10.65
N GLU A 290 -13.98 16.87 -10.61
CA GLU A 290 -15.08 16.77 -9.64
C GLU A 290 -15.95 15.52 -9.82
N ASP A 291 -16.00 14.95 -11.04
CA ASP A 291 -16.73 13.73 -11.37
C ASP A 291 -15.94 12.45 -11.02
N GLY A 292 -14.67 12.59 -10.57
CA GLY A 292 -13.81 11.48 -10.18
C GLY A 292 -12.99 10.88 -11.33
N PHE A 293 -12.94 11.50 -12.51
CA PHE A 293 -12.04 11.07 -13.57
C PHE A 293 -10.60 11.46 -13.23
N VAL A 294 -9.71 10.47 -13.30
CA VAL A 294 -8.31 10.61 -12.93
C VAL A 294 -7.43 10.62 -14.18
N VAL A 295 -6.56 11.61 -14.29
CA VAL A 295 -5.49 11.68 -15.29
C VAL A 295 -4.16 11.62 -14.56
N GLU A 296 -3.28 10.74 -14.99
CA GLU A 296 -1.91 10.65 -14.48
C GLU A 296 -1.00 11.63 -15.22
N TYR A 297 -0.12 12.29 -14.48
CA TYR A 297 0.87 13.17 -15.08
C TYR A 297 1.94 12.36 -15.80
N THR A 298 2.42 12.88 -16.93
CA THR A 298 3.64 12.34 -17.54
C THR A 298 4.83 12.51 -16.60
N PRO A 299 5.85 11.66 -16.67
CA PRO A 299 7.02 11.78 -15.80
C PRO A 299 7.69 13.18 -15.85
N ASP A 300 7.77 13.79 -17.03
CA ASP A 300 8.36 15.12 -17.18
C ASP A 300 7.51 16.22 -16.52
N PHE A 301 6.18 16.15 -16.69
CA PHE A 301 5.29 17.12 -16.05
C PHE A 301 5.27 16.94 -14.53
N MET A 302 5.32 15.70 -14.04
CA MET A 302 5.47 15.43 -12.62
C MET A 302 6.75 16.05 -12.05
N ARG A 303 7.89 15.88 -12.72
CA ARG A 303 9.17 16.50 -12.29
C ARG A 303 9.09 18.01 -12.26
N TYR A 304 8.53 18.62 -13.31
CA TYR A 304 8.31 20.06 -13.36
C TYR A 304 7.47 20.56 -12.16
N ARG A 305 6.37 19.87 -11.85
CA ARG A 305 5.55 20.20 -10.68
C ARG A 305 6.29 20.00 -9.36
N CYS A 306 7.05 18.94 -9.24
CA CYS A 306 7.87 18.67 -8.05
C CYS A 306 8.93 19.78 -7.84
N GLU A 307 9.58 20.24 -8.91
CA GLU A 307 10.53 21.35 -8.86
C GLU A 307 9.86 22.64 -8.36
N GLN A 308 8.68 22.98 -8.88
CA GLN A 308 7.90 24.14 -8.40
C GLN A 308 7.55 24.04 -6.90
N MET A 309 7.30 22.85 -6.40
CA MET A 309 6.97 22.61 -5.00
C MET A 309 8.20 22.47 -4.10
N GLY A 310 9.40 22.32 -4.68
CA GLY A 310 10.65 22.10 -3.96
C GLY A 310 10.74 20.71 -3.32
N VAL A 311 10.18 19.69 -3.98
CA VAL A 311 10.20 18.28 -3.52
C VAL A 311 10.96 17.38 -4.47
N LYS A 312 11.56 16.31 -3.93
CA LYS A 312 12.34 15.35 -4.72
C LYS A 312 11.45 14.35 -5.44
N THR A 313 11.89 13.92 -6.63
CA THR A 313 11.32 12.77 -7.34
C THR A 313 12.21 11.55 -7.15
N VAL A 314 11.65 10.35 -7.40
CA VAL A 314 12.45 9.12 -7.41
C VAL A 314 13.59 9.23 -8.44
N PRO A 315 14.81 8.72 -8.14
CA PRO A 315 15.91 8.71 -9.09
C PRO A 315 15.57 7.95 -10.36
N VAL A 316 15.96 8.51 -11.49
CA VAL A 316 15.81 7.90 -12.82
C VAL A 316 17.12 7.22 -13.19
N PHE A 317 17.07 5.94 -13.55
CA PHE A 317 18.24 5.20 -14.02
C PHE A 317 18.41 5.35 -15.53
N TRP A 318 17.33 5.13 -16.29
CA TRP A 318 17.35 5.19 -17.75
C TRP A 318 16.04 5.73 -18.30
N LYS A 319 16.17 6.46 -19.41
CA LYS A 319 15.09 6.72 -20.36
C LYS A 319 15.48 6.02 -21.66
N VAL A 320 14.60 5.22 -22.20
CA VAL A 320 14.88 4.43 -23.40
C VAL A 320 13.62 4.28 -24.25
N THR A 321 13.79 4.33 -25.56
CA THR A 321 12.75 3.95 -26.51
C THR A 321 12.91 2.47 -26.82
N ILE A 322 11.82 1.72 -26.76
CA ILE A 322 11.82 0.30 -27.11
C ILE A 322 12.12 0.16 -28.60
N PRO A 323 13.13 -0.65 -28.98
CA PRO A 323 13.51 -0.84 -30.38
C PRO A 323 12.44 -1.55 -31.21
#